data_6dbf291a040e2bac9f0ce5e2e0031b15
#
_entry.id   6dbf291a040e2bac9f0ce5e2e0031b15
#
_cell.length_a   1.000
_cell.length_b   1.000
_cell.length_c   1.000
_cell.angle_alpha   90.00
_cell.angle_beta   90.00
_cell.angle_gamma   90.00
#
_symmetry.space_group_name_H-M   'P 1'
#
loop_
_entity.id
_entity.type
_entity.pdbx_description
1 polymer ?
#
loop_
_entity_poly.entity_id
_entity_poly.type
_entity_poly.pdbx_seq_one_letter_code
_entity_poly.pdbx_strand_id
1 'polypeptide(L)'
;MFPSDKETSGRTTFESRNRKKRIAYVAATILMAIVLLLLIGLIVWGGFYLYRHYVTDVNDKRESDEYLRKLVRQVNDSPETTWKAKFNKFGVKNRSYGFKYTRNQTAVEEYMEHIRKFFESDAMKRHLEEIENYKDEDLPKSFDARLKWPQCPSISNVPNQGGCGSCFAVAAAGVASDRACIHSNGTFKALLSEEDIIGCCSVCGNCYGGDPLKALTYWVNQGLVTGGRDGCRPYSFDISCGVPCSPATFFEAEEKRTCMRRCQNIYYQQKYEEDKHFATFAYSMYPRSMTVSADGSSRVKVPTVVGYFNEKAGTPLNTTEYRNVIKKEIALYGPTTMAFPVPEEFLHYSSGVFRPYPIDGFDDRIVYWHVVRLIGWGEADDGSHYWLAVNSFGRHWGDNGVFKINTDAMEKYGLEYETAVV
;
A
#
# COMPACT_ATOMS: atom_id res chain seq x y z
N MET A 1 -41.05 -72.42 60.05
CA MET A 1 -42.04 -71.42 59.68
C MET A 1 -41.25 -70.13 59.37
N PHE A 2 -41.03 -69.85 58.14
CA PHE A 2 -40.25 -68.62 57.70
C PHE A 2 -41.23 -67.51 57.39
N PRO A 3 -40.94 -66.26 57.77
CA PRO A 3 -41.67 -65.06 57.25
C PRO A 3 -40.95 -64.47 56.04
N SER A 4 -41.63 -64.50 55.07
CA SER A 4 -41.96 -63.84 53.81
C SER A 4 -41.16 -62.61 53.36
N ASP A 5 -40.78 -62.77 52.15
CA ASP A 5 -40.33 -61.81 51.15
C ASP A 5 -41.27 -60.59 50.94
N LYS A 6 -41.21 -59.55 51.76
CA LYS A 6 -41.94 -58.31 51.50
C LYS A 6 -41.06 -57.04 51.52
N GLU A 7 -39.78 -57.12 51.91
CA GLU A 7 -38.92 -55.96 52.01
C GLU A 7 -38.11 -55.61 50.70
N THR A 8 -37.92 -56.57 49.79
CA THR A 8 -37.14 -56.39 48.55
C THR A 8 -37.88 -55.63 47.44
N SER A 9 -39.24 -55.73 47.43
CA SER A 9 -40.04 -55.06 46.36
C SER A 9 -40.15 -53.53 46.49
N GLY A 10 -40.07 -52.97 47.73
CA GLY A 10 -40.16 -51.54 47.97
C GLY A 10 -38.87 -50.78 47.64
N ARG A 11 -37.72 -51.44 47.78
CA ARG A 11 -36.41 -50.84 47.57
C ARG A 11 -36.08 -50.68 46.07
N THR A 12 -36.43 -51.65 45.26
CA THR A 12 -36.24 -51.63 43.79
C THR A 12 -37.13 -50.60 43.08
N THR A 13 -38.34 -50.37 43.55
CA THR A 13 -39.27 -49.39 43.03
C THR A 13 -38.83 -47.98 43.39
N PHE A 14 -38.27 -47.74 44.59
CA PHE A 14 -37.75 -46.41 45.01
C PHE A 14 -36.48 -46.06 44.27
N GLU A 15 -35.53 -46.95 44.07
CA GLU A 15 -34.31 -46.75 43.28
C GLU A 15 -34.63 -46.50 41.81
N SER A 16 -35.56 -47.20 41.21
CA SER A 16 -36.03 -46.98 39.83
C SER A 16 -36.66 -45.59 39.66
N ARG A 17 -37.43 -45.15 40.63
CA ARG A 17 -38.09 -43.83 40.61
C ARG A 17 -37.07 -42.66 40.73
N ASN A 18 -36.05 -42.84 41.58
CA ASN A 18 -34.95 -41.86 41.70
C ASN A 18 -34.06 -41.83 40.47
N ARG A 19 -33.78 -42.96 39.84
CA ARG A 19 -33.06 -43.07 38.59
C ARG A 19 -33.79 -42.36 37.46
N LYS A 20 -35.11 -42.55 37.34
CA LYS A 20 -35.94 -41.83 36.34
C LYS A 20 -35.95 -40.33 36.60
N LYS A 21 -36.01 -39.85 37.84
CA LYS A 21 -35.92 -38.43 38.17
C LYS A 21 -34.55 -37.82 37.81
N ARG A 22 -33.44 -38.54 38.09
CA ARG A 22 -32.09 -38.10 37.71
C ARG A 22 -31.93 -38.01 36.18
N ILE A 23 -32.44 -38.99 35.44
CA ILE A 23 -32.41 -38.98 33.96
C ILE A 23 -33.25 -37.81 33.44
N ALA A 24 -34.41 -37.53 33.98
CA ALA A 24 -35.24 -36.41 33.60
C ALA A 24 -34.55 -35.05 33.89
N TYR A 25 -33.87 -34.94 35.04
CA TYR A 25 -33.10 -33.73 35.38
C TYR A 25 -31.92 -33.52 34.42
N VAL A 26 -31.14 -34.53 34.12
CA VAL A 26 -30.03 -34.48 33.16
C VAL A 26 -30.53 -34.11 31.76
N ALA A 27 -31.64 -34.73 31.33
CA ALA A 27 -32.23 -34.42 30.03
C ALA A 27 -32.71 -32.94 29.94
N ALA A 28 -33.33 -32.44 31.03
CA ALA A 28 -33.79 -31.05 31.10
C ALA A 28 -32.62 -30.08 31.10
N THR A 29 -31.50 -30.40 31.77
CA THR A 29 -30.28 -29.54 31.78
C THR A 29 -29.62 -29.52 30.43
N ILE A 30 -29.53 -30.64 29.74
CA ILE A 30 -29.00 -30.74 28.38
C ILE A 30 -29.89 -29.92 27.41
N LEU A 31 -31.21 -30.07 27.53
CA LEU A 31 -32.14 -29.31 26.69
C LEU A 31 -32.00 -27.78 26.89
N MET A 32 -31.91 -27.36 28.17
CA MET A 32 -31.66 -25.94 28.48
C MET A 32 -30.34 -25.45 27.92
N ALA A 33 -29.28 -26.25 28.01
CA ALA A 33 -27.97 -25.88 27.41
C ALA A 33 -28.06 -25.75 25.89
N ILE A 34 -28.75 -26.66 25.23
CA ILE A 34 -28.98 -26.60 23.77
C ILE A 34 -29.78 -25.34 23.39
N VAL A 35 -30.85 -25.05 24.11
CA VAL A 35 -31.67 -23.84 23.87
C VAL A 35 -30.84 -22.57 24.06
N LEU A 36 -30.01 -22.51 25.11
CA LEU A 36 -29.13 -21.38 25.37
C LEU A 36 -28.09 -21.16 24.23
N LEU A 37 -27.47 -22.26 23.76
CA LEU A 37 -26.53 -22.20 22.64
C LEU A 37 -27.20 -21.75 21.35
N LEU A 38 -28.42 -22.17 21.07
CA LEU A 38 -29.20 -21.73 19.92
C LEU A 38 -29.56 -20.23 20.02
N LEU A 39 -29.93 -19.75 21.22
CA LEU A 39 -30.19 -18.33 21.45
C LEU A 39 -28.94 -17.47 21.27
N ILE A 40 -27.78 -17.89 21.77
CA ILE A 40 -26.51 -17.24 21.57
C ILE A 40 -26.17 -17.22 20.08
N GLY A 41 -26.33 -18.34 19.37
CA GLY A 41 -26.14 -18.42 17.92
C GLY A 41 -27.00 -17.43 17.13
N LEU A 42 -28.30 -17.32 17.50
CA LEU A 42 -29.22 -16.34 16.90
C LEU A 42 -28.83 -14.89 17.17
N ILE A 43 -28.37 -14.58 18.38
CA ILE A 43 -27.91 -13.21 18.74
C ILE A 43 -26.66 -12.86 17.94
N VAL A 44 -25.69 -13.76 17.86
CA VAL A 44 -24.45 -13.56 17.09
C VAL A 44 -24.76 -13.42 15.59
N TRP A 45 -25.59 -14.29 15.06
CA TRP A 45 -26.00 -14.23 13.65
C TRP A 45 -26.80 -12.96 13.33
N GLY A 46 -27.75 -12.59 14.18
CA GLY A 46 -28.53 -11.35 14.04
C GLY A 46 -27.66 -10.10 14.14
N GLY A 47 -26.73 -10.06 15.08
CA GLY A 47 -25.73 -8.98 15.19
C GLY A 47 -24.84 -8.87 13.96
N PHE A 48 -24.36 -10.02 13.45
CA PHE A 48 -23.56 -10.05 12.20
C PHE A 48 -24.39 -9.62 10.98
N TYR A 49 -25.64 -10.07 10.89
CA TYR A 49 -26.56 -9.68 9.81
C TYR A 49 -26.84 -8.16 9.82
N LEU A 50 -27.16 -7.59 10.98
CA LEU A 50 -27.41 -6.15 11.13
C LEU A 50 -26.14 -5.33 10.83
N TYR A 51 -24.99 -5.77 11.33
CA TYR A 51 -23.71 -5.11 11.04
C TYR A 51 -23.42 -5.11 9.54
N ARG A 52 -23.57 -6.27 8.88
CA ARG A 52 -23.36 -6.40 7.43
C ARG A 52 -24.31 -5.51 6.64
N HIS A 53 -25.58 -5.50 7.01
CA HIS A 53 -26.60 -4.67 6.36
C HIS A 53 -26.31 -3.19 6.53
N TYR A 54 -25.95 -2.76 7.75
CA TYR A 54 -25.58 -1.37 8.04
C TYR A 54 -24.34 -0.95 7.23
N VAL A 55 -23.28 -1.75 7.20
CA VAL A 55 -22.06 -1.46 6.44
C VAL A 55 -22.34 -1.38 4.94
N THR A 56 -23.21 -2.27 4.42
CA THR A 56 -23.58 -2.24 3.00
C THR A 56 -24.38 -0.97 2.67
N ASP A 57 -25.36 -0.61 3.48
CA ASP A 57 -26.21 0.60 3.26
C ASP A 57 -25.37 1.89 3.32
N VAL A 58 -24.42 1.98 4.27
CA VAL A 58 -23.51 3.13 4.38
C VAL A 58 -22.58 3.22 3.16
N ASN A 59 -22.04 2.10 2.70
CA ASN A 59 -21.19 2.07 1.51
C ASN A 59 -21.97 2.41 0.24
N ASP A 60 -23.16 1.87 0.07
CA ASP A 60 -24.02 2.18 -1.08
C ASP A 60 -24.38 3.67 -1.15
N LYS A 61 -24.58 4.33 0.00
CA LYS A 61 -24.79 5.78 0.06
C LYS A 61 -23.55 6.58 -0.32
N ARG A 62 -22.36 6.16 0.12
CA ARG A 62 -21.08 6.81 -0.23
C ARG A 62 -20.71 6.62 -1.72
N GLU A 63 -21.17 5.55 -2.36
CA GLU A 63 -20.97 5.30 -3.79
C GLU A 63 -21.97 6.04 -4.67
N SER A 64 -22.99 6.66 -4.10
CA SER A 64 -23.98 7.36 -4.90
C SER A 64 -23.39 8.58 -5.60
N ASP A 65 -23.74 8.77 -6.87
CA ASP A 65 -23.32 9.96 -7.65
C ASP A 65 -23.71 11.26 -6.93
N GLU A 66 -24.82 11.26 -6.20
CA GLU A 66 -25.28 12.41 -5.42
C GLU A 66 -24.31 12.77 -4.28
N TYR A 67 -23.90 11.77 -3.50
CA TYR A 67 -22.93 11.95 -2.41
C TYR A 67 -21.59 12.45 -2.97
N LEU A 68 -21.04 11.81 -4.00
CA LEU A 68 -19.76 12.19 -4.59
C LEU A 68 -19.81 13.61 -5.19
N ARG A 69 -20.90 13.98 -5.86
CA ARG A 69 -21.08 15.35 -6.38
C ARG A 69 -21.24 16.38 -5.26
N LYS A 70 -21.86 16.01 -4.14
CA LYS A 70 -21.94 16.85 -2.96
C LYS A 70 -20.54 17.08 -2.37
N LEU A 71 -19.74 16.04 -2.22
CA LEU A 71 -18.37 16.11 -1.75
C LEU A 71 -17.50 17.05 -2.63
N VAL A 72 -17.59 16.90 -3.96
CA VAL A 72 -16.89 17.77 -4.91
C VAL A 72 -17.30 19.24 -4.75
N ARG A 73 -18.61 19.52 -4.57
CA ARG A 73 -19.09 20.89 -4.32
C ARG A 73 -18.55 21.43 -2.99
N GLN A 74 -18.61 20.65 -1.92
CA GLN A 74 -18.11 21.06 -0.61
C GLN A 74 -16.63 21.48 -0.67
N VAL A 75 -15.80 20.72 -1.37
CA VAL A 75 -14.39 21.09 -1.59
C VAL A 75 -14.27 22.38 -2.39
N ASN A 76 -14.97 22.50 -3.51
CA ASN A 76 -14.81 23.64 -4.42
C ASN A 76 -15.38 24.94 -3.89
N ASP A 77 -16.42 24.89 -3.07
CA ASP A 77 -17.12 26.06 -2.52
C ASP A 77 -16.49 26.53 -1.19
N SER A 78 -15.63 25.72 -0.57
CA SER A 78 -14.96 26.09 0.66
C SER A 78 -13.80 27.09 0.41
N PRO A 79 -13.76 28.21 1.15
CA PRO A 79 -12.61 29.12 1.11
C PRO A 79 -11.35 28.58 1.79
N GLU A 80 -11.48 27.49 2.55
CA GLU A 80 -10.37 26.87 3.30
C GLU A 80 -9.55 25.89 2.44
N THR A 81 -10.07 25.51 1.26
CA THR A 81 -9.38 24.58 0.37
C THR A 81 -8.38 25.29 -0.54
N THR A 82 -7.19 24.71 -0.65
CA THR A 82 -6.09 25.15 -1.51
C THR A 82 -6.02 24.35 -2.82
N TRP A 83 -7.06 23.57 -3.10
CA TRP A 83 -7.13 22.69 -4.24
C TRP A 83 -8.55 22.60 -4.83
N LYS A 84 -8.66 22.04 -6.02
CA LYS A 84 -9.93 21.87 -6.72
C LYS A 84 -10.22 20.39 -6.95
N ALA A 85 -11.50 20.05 -6.85
CA ALA A 85 -12.03 18.72 -7.10
C ALA A 85 -12.82 18.66 -8.41
N LYS A 86 -12.73 17.52 -9.09
CA LYS A 86 -13.53 17.17 -10.28
C LYS A 86 -14.22 15.84 -10.02
N PHE A 87 -15.50 15.75 -10.36
CA PHE A 87 -16.23 14.51 -10.16
C PHE A 87 -15.64 13.35 -10.97
N ASN A 88 -15.25 12.29 -10.26
CA ASN A 88 -14.88 11.01 -10.81
C ASN A 88 -15.78 9.94 -10.20
N LYS A 89 -16.30 9.02 -11.00
CA LYS A 89 -17.12 7.91 -10.51
C LYS A 89 -16.19 6.76 -10.11
N PHE A 90 -16.27 6.33 -8.87
CA PHE A 90 -15.56 5.16 -8.37
C PHE A 90 -16.42 4.43 -7.33
N GLY A 91 -16.15 3.15 -7.11
CA GLY A 91 -16.82 2.36 -6.08
C GLY A 91 -15.90 2.07 -4.88
N VAL A 92 -16.42 2.20 -3.67
CA VAL A 92 -15.66 2.05 -2.40
C VAL A 92 -16.00 0.72 -1.72
N LYS A 93 -16.12 -0.38 -2.46
CA LYS A 93 -16.66 -1.66 -1.92
C LYS A 93 -15.76 -2.46 -0.99
N ASN A 94 -14.54 -2.07 -0.67
CA ASN A 94 -13.72 -2.75 0.35
C ASN A 94 -12.54 -1.88 0.78
N ARG A 95 -12.49 -1.60 2.06
CA ARG A 95 -11.40 -0.83 2.68
C ARG A 95 -10.26 -1.79 3.06
N SER A 96 -9.19 -1.84 2.34
CA SER A 96 -7.86 -2.36 2.73
C SER A 96 -7.03 -2.90 1.58
N TYR A 97 -6.93 -2.12 0.51
CA TYR A 97 -6.06 -2.40 -0.62
C TYR A 97 -4.90 -1.42 -0.64
N GLY A 98 -3.80 -1.78 -1.26
CA GLY A 98 -2.65 -0.92 -1.44
C GLY A 98 -1.41 -1.45 -0.74
N PHE A 99 -0.84 -0.70 0.20
CA PHE A 99 0.36 -1.11 0.91
C PHE A 99 0.08 -2.26 1.90
N LYS A 100 0.78 -3.40 1.75
CA LYS A 100 0.68 -4.56 2.64
C LYS A 100 2.04 -5.19 2.87
N TYR A 101 2.32 -5.54 4.13
CA TYR A 101 3.45 -6.39 4.46
C TYR A 101 3.13 -7.87 4.17
N THR A 102 4.10 -8.62 3.66
CA THR A 102 3.93 -10.08 3.52
C THR A 102 3.93 -10.74 4.89
N ARG A 103 3.13 -11.82 5.02
CA ARG A 103 3.06 -12.65 6.23
C ARG A 103 3.96 -13.90 6.15
N ASN A 104 4.63 -14.13 5.03
CA ASN A 104 5.55 -15.25 4.90
C ASN A 104 6.85 -14.95 5.63
N GLN A 105 7.08 -15.60 6.77
CA GLN A 105 8.20 -15.35 7.66
C GLN A 105 9.56 -15.56 6.99
N THR A 106 9.76 -16.70 6.31
CA THR A 106 11.03 -17.01 5.64
C THR A 106 11.37 -15.97 4.57
N ALA A 107 10.38 -15.60 3.75
CA ALA A 107 10.58 -14.57 2.72
C ALA A 107 10.85 -13.18 3.32
N VAL A 108 10.30 -12.89 4.51
CA VAL A 108 10.59 -11.65 5.24
C VAL A 108 12.02 -11.67 5.76
N GLU A 109 12.47 -12.74 6.38
CA GLU A 109 13.81 -12.87 6.96
C GLU A 109 14.89 -12.79 5.87
N GLU A 110 14.74 -13.51 4.76
CA GLU A 110 15.64 -13.43 3.62
C GLU A 110 15.72 -12.00 3.06
N TYR A 111 14.58 -11.35 2.89
CA TYR A 111 14.50 -9.98 2.45
C TYR A 111 15.22 -9.01 3.40
N MET A 112 15.01 -9.17 4.71
CA MET A 112 15.62 -8.33 5.74
C MET A 112 17.15 -8.48 5.76
N GLU A 113 17.64 -9.70 5.58
CA GLU A 113 19.06 -9.98 5.48
C GLU A 113 19.69 -9.32 4.24
N HIS A 114 18.99 -9.31 3.11
CA HIS A 114 19.44 -8.59 1.92
C HIS A 114 19.57 -7.08 2.17
N ILE A 115 18.57 -6.46 2.77
CA ILE A 115 18.60 -5.02 3.10
C ILE A 115 19.77 -4.70 4.04
N ARG A 116 20.00 -5.53 5.06
CA ARG A 116 21.11 -5.35 5.97
C ARG A 116 22.45 -5.39 5.26
N LYS A 117 22.66 -6.39 4.38
CA LYS A 117 23.88 -6.50 3.58
C LYS A 117 24.06 -5.30 2.64
N PHE A 118 22.98 -4.78 2.04
CA PHE A 118 23.09 -3.58 1.22
C PHE A 118 23.56 -2.38 2.01
N PHE A 119 23.06 -2.19 3.24
CA PHE A 119 23.48 -1.10 4.11
C PHE A 119 24.95 -1.20 4.58
N GLU A 120 25.51 -2.41 4.65
CA GLU A 120 26.92 -2.66 4.99
C GLU A 120 27.87 -2.44 3.79
N SER A 121 27.35 -2.30 2.58
CA SER A 121 28.14 -2.18 1.36
C SER A 121 28.89 -0.84 1.26
N ASP A 122 30.04 -0.83 0.61
CA ASP A 122 30.80 0.39 0.36
C ASP A 122 30.07 1.37 -0.59
N ALA A 123 29.20 0.84 -1.47
CA ALA A 123 28.35 1.67 -2.30
C ALA A 123 27.36 2.47 -1.44
N MET A 124 26.71 1.83 -0.48
CA MET A 124 25.78 2.51 0.43
C MET A 124 26.49 3.52 1.34
N LYS A 125 27.70 3.21 1.81
CA LYS A 125 28.50 4.17 2.60
C LYS A 125 28.77 5.45 1.81
N ARG A 126 29.23 5.32 0.54
CA ARG A 126 29.45 6.49 -0.33
C ARG A 126 28.17 7.27 -0.56
N HIS A 127 27.06 6.57 -0.78
CA HIS A 127 25.75 7.17 -0.97
C HIS A 127 25.33 8.01 0.24
N LEU A 128 25.50 7.49 1.45
CA LEU A 128 25.22 8.23 2.69
C LEU A 128 26.14 9.43 2.88
N GLU A 129 27.44 9.31 2.52
CA GLU A 129 28.39 10.41 2.56
C GLU A 129 28.04 11.52 1.58
N GLU A 130 27.54 11.20 0.38
CA GLU A 130 27.10 12.20 -0.61
C GLU A 130 25.87 12.95 -0.13
N ILE A 131 24.88 12.28 0.47
CA ILE A 131 23.71 12.94 1.08
C ILE A 131 24.15 13.86 2.23
N GLU A 132 25.10 13.42 3.07
CA GLU A 132 25.61 14.21 4.18
C GLU A 132 26.35 15.47 3.70
N ASN A 133 27.19 15.33 2.68
CA ASN A 133 27.97 16.43 2.11
C ASN A 133 27.13 17.45 1.36
N TYR A 134 25.92 17.07 0.91
CA TYR A 134 24.96 17.99 0.29
C TYR A 134 24.37 18.90 1.38
N LYS A 135 24.64 20.19 1.33
CA LYS A 135 24.19 21.12 2.36
C LYS A 135 22.73 21.49 2.22
N ASP A 136 22.06 21.74 3.34
CA ASP A 136 20.64 22.11 3.36
C ASP A 136 20.39 23.45 2.65
N GLU A 137 21.33 24.39 2.75
CA GLU A 137 21.28 25.69 2.07
C GLU A 137 21.37 25.60 0.55
N ASP A 138 21.90 24.49 0.01
CA ASP A 138 21.97 24.25 -1.44
C ASP A 138 20.68 23.65 -2.02
N LEU A 139 19.73 23.25 -1.17
CA LEU A 139 18.44 22.74 -1.61
C LEU A 139 17.59 23.85 -2.25
N PRO A 140 17.14 23.69 -3.51
CA PRO A 140 16.28 24.67 -4.13
C PRO A 140 14.91 24.74 -3.44
N LYS A 141 14.27 25.92 -3.44
CA LYS A 141 12.90 26.09 -2.91
C LYS A 141 11.89 25.18 -3.58
N SER A 142 12.08 24.92 -4.88
CA SER A 142 11.26 23.98 -5.65
C SER A 142 12.13 23.11 -6.53
N PHE A 143 11.71 21.88 -6.72
CA PHE A 143 12.40 20.88 -7.53
C PHE A 143 11.40 20.01 -8.28
N ASP A 144 11.69 19.77 -9.54
CA ASP A 144 10.95 18.85 -10.39
C ASP A 144 11.94 17.98 -11.17
N ALA A 145 11.94 16.69 -10.92
CA ALA A 145 12.83 15.73 -11.56
C ALA A 145 12.71 15.72 -13.09
N ARG A 146 11.53 16.05 -13.63
CA ARG A 146 11.31 16.16 -15.09
C ARG A 146 12.12 17.29 -15.72
N LEU A 147 12.33 18.36 -14.98
CA LEU A 147 13.14 19.51 -15.41
C LEU A 147 14.63 19.28 -15.17
N LYS A 148 14.98 18.56 -14.12
CA LYS A 148 16.38 18.23 -13.80
C LYS A 148 16.98 17.22 -14.79
N TRP A 149 16.19 16.22 -15.20
CA TRP A 149 16.62 15.14 -16.10
C TRP A 149 15.71 15.06 -17.34
N PRO A 150 15.71 16.07 -18.22
CA PRO A 150 14.81 16.09 -19.38
C PRO A 150 15.11 14.98 -20.40
N GLN A 151 16.32 14.40 -20.36
CA GLN A 151 16.71 13.24 -21.18
C GLN A 151 16.05 11.94 -20.75
N CYS A 152 15.39 11.88 -19.56
CA CYS A 152 14.74 10.71 -19.00
C CYS A 152 13.21 10.79 -19.13
N PRO A 153 12.63 10.36 -20.26
CA PRO A 153 11.20 10.47 -20.53
C PRO A 153 10.33 9.63 -19.56
N SER A 154 10.90 8.62 -18.91
CA SER A 154 10.22 7.79 -17.91
C SER A 154 9.66 8.63 -16.76
N ILE A 155 10.36 9.71 -16.33
CA ILE A 155 9.93 10.57 -15.23
C ILE A 155 8.59 11.27 -15.55
N SER A 156 8.34 11.57 -16.82
CA SER A 156 7.08 12.15 -17.30
C SER A 156 6.01 11.12 -17.67
N ASN A 157 6.33 9.82 -17.54
CA ASN A 157 5.37 8.78 -17.79
C ASN A 157 4.33 8.69 -16.67
N VAL A 158 3.05 8.74 -17.03
CA VAL A 158 1.92 8.60 -16.11
C VAL A 158 1.25 7.26 -16.36
N PRO A 159 1.45 6.29 -15.46
CA PRO A 159 0.84 4.98 -15.58
C PRO A 159 -0.64 4.96 -15.19
N ASN A 160 -1.33 3.87 -15.55
CA ASN A 160 -2.65 3.55 -15.04
C ASN A 160 -2.65 2.11 -14.53
N GLN A 161 -2.81 1.95 -13.20
CA GLN A 161 -2.86 0.62 -12.58
C GLN A 161 -4.14 -0.16 -12.86
N GLY A 162 -5.19 0.52 -13.36
CA GLY A 162 -6.43 -0.11 -13.73
C GLY A 162 -7.11 -0.88 -12.60
N GLY A 163 -7.68 -2.03 -12.92
CA GLY A 163 -8.44 -2.89 -12.02
C GLY A 163 -7.61 -3.77 -11.09
N CYS A 164 -6.35 -3.43 -10.82
CA CYS A 164 -5.48 -4.15 -9.89
C CYS A 164 -4.91 -3.19 -8.82
N GLY A 165 -4.89 -3.58 -7.55
CA GLY A 165 -4.28 -2.83 -6.45
C GLY A 165 -2.75 -2.86 -6.48
N SER A 166 -2.17 -2.64 -7.65
CA SER A 166 -0.75 -2.80 -7.97
C SER A 166 0.07 -1.52 -7.80
N CYS A 167 -0.45 -0.50 -7.13
CA CYS A 167 0.23 0.79 -6.96
C CYS A 167 1.69 0.64 -6.50
N PHE A 168 1.98 -0.29 -5.59
CA PHE A 168 3.33 -0.60 -5.10
C PHE A 168 4.29 -1.03 -6.23
N ALA A 169 3.81 -1.87 -7.16
CA ALA A 169 4.60 -2.37 -8.28
C ALA A 169 4.77 -1.30 -9.37
N VAL A 170 3.68 -0.57 -9.66
CA VAL A 170 3.69 0.52 -10.64
C VAL A 170 4.61 1.66 -10.22
N ALA A 171 4.57 2.06 -8.94
CA ALA A 171 5.46 3.08 -8.42
C ALA A 171 6.93 2.60 -8.38
N ALA A 172 7.18 1.34 -7.95
CA ALA A 172 8.52 0.77 -7.92
C ALA A 172 9.13 0.63 -9.32
N ALA A 173 8.38 0.12 -10.31
CA ALA A 173 8.84 0.04 -11.70
C ALA A 173 9.09 1.42 -12.31
N GLY A 174 8.27 2.41 -11.94
CA GLY A 174 8.49 3.80 -12.33
C GLY A 174 9.79 4.37 -11.77
N VAL A 175 10.03 4.21 -10.47
CA VAL A 175 11.29 4.63 -9.82
C VAL A 175 12.48 3.90 -10.44
N ALA A 176 12.38 2.60 -10.67
CA ALA A 176 13.40 1.80 -11.30
C ALA A 176 13.75 2.33 -12.71
N SER A 177 12.73 2.62 -13.53
CA SER A 177 12.92 3.19 -14.87
C SER A 177 13.61 4.55 -14.85
N ASP A 178 13.19 5.42 -13.92
CA ASP A 178 13.75 6.76 -13.77
C ASP A 178 15.22 6.71 -13.35
N ARG A 179 15.54 5.92 -12.32
CA ARG A 179 16.90 5.82 -11.80
C ARG A 179 17.84 5.10 -12.78
N ALA A 180 17.36 4.06 -13.48
CA ALA A 180 18.14 3.43 -14.56
C ALA A 180 18.48 4.45 -15.68
N CYS A 181 17.52 5.30 -16.05
CA CYS A 181 17.77 6.38 -17.01
C CYS A 181 18.75 7.42 -16.49
N ILE A 182 18.57 7.89 -15.26
CA ILE A 182 19.44 8.91 -14.63
C ILE A 182 20.86 8.36 -14.51
N HIS A 183 21.02 7.16 -13.95
CA HIS A 183 22.32 6.52 -13.74
C HIS A 183 23.07 6.27 -15.05
N SER A 184 22.35 5.88 -16.12
CA SER A 184 22.92 5.68 -17.45
C SER A 184 23.12 6.99 -18.23
N ASN A 185 22.92 8.14 -17.60
CA ASN A 185 22.98 9.47 -18.24
C ASN A 185 22.09 9.56 -19.50
N GLY A 186 20.88 8.96 -19.44
CA GLY A 186 19.89 9.01 -20.52
C GLY A 186 20.12 8.02 -21.66
N THR A 187 21.05 7.07 -21.54
CA THR A 187 21.23 6.00 -22.55
C THR A 187 20.15 4.92 -22.41
N PHE A 188 19.76 4.56 -21.18
CA PHE A 188 18.61 3.70 -20.92
C PHE A 188 17.33 4.56 -20.86
N LYS A 189 16.38 4.31 -21.76
CA LYS A 189 15.11 5.07 -21.84
C LYS A 189 13.88 4.20 -21.79
N ALA A 190 14.04 2.87 -21.66
CA ALA A 190 12.92 1.96 -21.58
C ALA A 190 12.21 2.08 -20.23
N LEU A 191 10.93 1.73 -20.20
CA LEU A 191 10.22 1.49 -18.95
C LEU A 191 10.53 0.08 -18.46
N LEU A 192 10.71 -0.11 -17.17
CA LEU A 192 10.79 -1.42 -16.54
C LEU A 192 9.38 -1.92 -16.19
N SER A 193 9.21 -3.24 -16.20
CA SER A 193 7.89 -3.87 -16.19
C SER A 193 7.30 -4.01 -14.79
N GLU A 194 6.23 -3.30 -14.52
CA GLU A 194 5.34 -3.52 -13.40
C GLU A 194 4.62 -4.87 -13.47
N GLU A 195 4.33 -5.35 -14.69
CA GLU A 195 3.74 -6.66 -14.94
C GLU A 195 4.65 -7.81 -14.47
N ASP A 196 5.97 -7.64 -14.62
CA ASP A 196 6.96 -8.62 -14.15
C ASP A 196 6.97 -8.68 -12.61
N ILE A 197 6.91 -7.54 -11.94
CA ILE A 197 6.81 -7.48 -10.47
C ILE A 197 5.53 -8.17 -9.99
N ILE A 198 4.37 -7.77 -10.52
CA ILE A 198 3.07 -8.28 -10.06
C ILE A 198 2.96 -9.78 -10.33
N GLY A 199 3.39 -10.23 -11.50
CA GLY A 199 3.29 -11.62 -11.91
C GLY A 199 4.27 -12.53 -11.17
N CYS A 200 5.53 -12.14 -11.07
CA CYS A 200 6.62 -13.05 -10.69
C CYS A 200 7.20 -12.84 -9.30
N CYS A 201 6.99 -11.69 -8.66
CA CYS A 201 7.43 -11.48 -7.28
C CYS A 201 6.34 -11.88 -6.28
N SER A 202 6.29 -13.14 -5.87
CA SER A 202 5.27 -13.63 -4.93
C SER A 202 5.32 -12.98 -3.55
N VAL A 203 6.49 -12.50 -3.12
CA VAL A 203 6.70 -11.85 -1.83
C VAL A 203 6.44 -10.35 -1.85
N CYS A 204 6.35 -9.73 -3.04
CA CYS A 204 6.12 -8.29 -3.19
C CYS A 204 4.66 -7.90 -2.88
N GLY A 205 3.71 -8.72 -3.29
CA GLY A 205 2.29 -8.47 -3.14
C GLY A 205 1.46 -9.06 -4.28
N ASN A 206 0.25 -8.52 -4.42
CA ASN A 206 -0.74 -8.97 -5.40
C ASN A 206 -1.72 -7.83 -5.76
N CYS A 207 -2.82 -8.12 -6.48
CA CYS A 207 -3.83 -7.11 -6.82
C CYS A 207 -4.59 -6.54 -5.61
N TYR A 208 -4.37 -7.05 -4.40
CA TYR A 208 -4.88 -6.46 -3.16
C TYR A 208 -3.86 -5.58 -2.43
N GLY A 209 -2.70 -5.35 -3.03
CA GLY A 209 -1.64 -4.51 -2.51
C GLY A 209 -0.33 -5.24 -2.26
N GLY A 210 0.72 -4.48 -1.93
CA GLY A 210 2.06 -5.00 -1.70
C GLY A 210 3.02 -3.95 -1.16
N ASP A 211 4.30 -4.30 -1.20
CA ASP A 211 5.40 -3.56 -0.60
C ASP A 211 6.38 -3.08 -1.69
N PRO A 212 6.53 -1.76 -1.90
CA PRO A 212 7.41 -1.21 -2.93
C PRO A 212 8.89 -1.51 -2.68
N LEU A 213 9.35 -1.58 -1.42
CA LEU A 213 10.74 -1.89 -1.12
C LEU A 213 11.08 -3.34 -1.51
N LYS A 214 10.15 -4.28 -1.32
CA LYS A 214 10.31 -5.66 -1.83
C LYS A 214 10.34 -5.72 -3.34
N ALA A 215 9.50 -4.91 -4.01
CA ALA A 215 9.50 -4.81 -5.45
C ALA A 215 10.85 -4.29 -5.99
N LEU A 216 11.44 -3.29 -5.33
CA LEU A 216 12.76 -2.77 -5.67
C LEU A 216 13.89 -3.77 -5.33
N THR A 217 13.77 -4.50 -4.22
CA THR A 217 14.71 -5.58 -3.88
C THR A 217 14.63 -6.75 -4.89
N TYR A 218 13.42 -7.03 -5.41
CA TYR A 218 13.26 -7.98 -6.50
C TYR A 218 14.02 -7.54 -7.76
N TRP A 219 13.99 -6.25 -8.10
CA TRP A 219 14.79 -5.69 -9.18
C TRP A 219 16.30 -5.93 -8.97
N VAL A 220 16.81 -5.75 -7.74
CA VAL A 220 18.22 -6.02 -7.41
C VAL A 220 18.56 -7.49 -7.59
N ASN A 221 17.73 -8.40 -7.09
CA ASN A 221 18.05 -9.82 -6.99
C ASN A 221 17.70 -10.65 -8.23
N GLN A 222 16.60 -10.32 -8.90
CA GLN A 222 16.04 -11.10 -10.00
C GLN A 222 16.09 -10.36 -11.34
N GLY A 223 16.33 -9.04 -11.28
CA GLY A 223 16.22 -8.16 -12.44
C GLY A 223 14.77 -7.95 -12.88
N LEU A 224 14.53 -6.87 -13.61
CA LEU A 224 13.27 -6.59 -14.27
C LEU A 224 13.47 -6.54 -15.78
N VAL A 225 12.52 -7.07 -16.52
CA VAL A 225 12.47 -6.91 -17.97
C VAL A 225 11.86 -5.57 -18.35
N THR A 226 11.97 -5.17 -19.61
CA THR A 226 11.33 -3.96 -20.12
C THR A 226 9.80 -4.09 -20.12
N GLY A 227 9.15 -3.00 -19.84
CA GLY A 227 7.70 -2.84 -19.79
C GLY A 227 7.20 -1.81 -20.80
N GLY A 228 6.08 -1.16 -20.46
CA GLY A 228 5.42 -0.25 -21.35
C GLY A 228 4.86 -0.95 -22.60
N ARG A 229 4.43 -0.17 -23.61
CA ARG A 229 3.79 -0.72 -24.79
C ARG A 229 4.73 -1.56 -25.67
N ASP A 230 5.97 -1.14 -25.77
CA ASP A 230 6.93 -1.69 -26.72
C ASP A 230 7.96 -2.64 -26.07
N GLY A 231 7.88 -2.86 -24.76
CA GLY A 231 8.79 -3.73 -24.00
C GLY A 231 8.41 -5.21 -24.03
N CYS A 232 9.19 -6.00 -23.32
CA CYS A 232 9.04 -7.46 -23.21
C CYS A 232 7.72 -7.86 -22.54
N ARG A 233 7.36 -7.19 -21.42
CA ARG A 233 6.13 -7.47 -20.65
C ARG A 233 5.31 -6.20 -20.42
N PRO A 234 4.43 -5.84 -21.37
CA PRO A 234 3.47 -4.75 -21.22
C PRO A 234 2.49 -5.01 -20.07
N TYR A 235 2.01 -3.94 -19.43
CA TYR A 235 0.95 -4.03 -18.43
C TYR A 235 -0.35 -4.55 -19.04
N SER A 236 -0.93 -5.61 -18.46
CA SER A 236 -2.03 -6.37 -19.06
C SER A 236 -3.39 -6.18 -18.36
N PHE A 237 -3.43 -5.52 -17.21
CA PHE A 237 -4.67 -5.33 -16.47
C PHE A 237 -5.57 -4.28 -17.12
N ASP A 238 -6.89 -4.49 -17.01
CA ASP A 238 -7.88 -3.58 -17.59
C ASP A 238 -7.81 -2.18 -16.98
N ILE A 239 -7.59 -1.19 -17.81
CA ILE A 239 -7.51 0.23 -17.47
C ILE A 239 -8.79 1.00 -17.77
N SER A 240 -9.81 0.34 -18.33
CA SER A 240 -11.09 0.97 -18.72
C SER A 240 -12.14 0.98 -17.60
N CYS A 241 -11.87 0.33 -16.48
CA CYS A 241 -12.81 0.11 -15.39
C CYS A 241 -13.14 1.37 -14.54
N GLY A 242 -12.48 2.50 -14.79
CA GLY A 242 -12.73 3.75 -14.08
C GLY A 242 -11.50 4.64 -13.95
N VAL A 243 -11.69 5.82 -13.30
CA VAL A 243 -10.63 6.80 -13.05
C VAL A 243 -10.76 7.32 -11.60
N PRO A 244 -10.16 6.64 -10.61
CA PRO A 244 -9.52 5.32 -10.66
C PRO A 244 -10.53 4.17 -10.76
N CYS A 245 -10.06 2.97 -11.07
CA CYS A 245 -10.88 1.76 -11.01
C CYS A 245 -11.29 1.44 -9.56
N SER A 246 -12.50 0.90 -9.42
CA SER A 246 -12.99 0.45 -8.13
C SER A 246 -12.22 -0.78 -7.62
N PRO A 247 -11.90 -0.88 -6.32
CA PRO A 247 -11.37 -2.09 -5.72
C PRO A 247 -12.20 -3.36 -5.95
N ALA A 248 -13.47 -3.23 -6.31
CA ALA A 248 -14.33 -4.36 -6.65
C ALA A 248 -13.82 -5.18 -7.86
N THR A 249 -13.02 -4.55 -8.75
CA THR A 249 -12.44 -5.21 -9.94
C THR A 249 -11.17 -6.02 -9.62
N PHE A 250 -10.57 -5.83 -8.44
CA PHE A 250 -9.27 -6.41 -8.10
C PHE A 250 -9.29 -7.94 -7.98
N PHE A 251 -10.44 -8.52 -7.65
CA PHE A 251 -10.58 -9.97 -7.56
C PHE A 251 -10.36 -10.65 -8.92
N GLU A 252 -11.01 -10.17 -9.96
CA GLU A 252 -10.86 -10.71 -11.32
C GLU A 252 -9.43 -10.55 -11.86
N ALA A 253 -8.78 -9.43 -11.53
CA ALA A 253 -7.39 -9.19 -11.89
C ALA A 253 -6.44 -10.18 -11.19
N GLU A 254 -6.66 -10.48 -9.89
CA GLU A 254 -5.85 -11.43 -9.15
C GLU A 254 -6.00 -12.86 -9.68
N GLU A 255 -7.20 -13.27 -10.09
CA GLU A 255 -7.42 -14.60 -10.69
C GLU A 255 -6.66 -14.77 -12.02
N LYS A 256 -6.45 -13.69 -12.77
CA LYS A 256 -5.71 -13.69 -14.02
C LYS A 256 -4.20 -13.53 -13.86
N ARG A 257 -3.72 -13.27 -12.64
CA ARG A 257 -2.31 -13.04 -12.36
C ARG A 257 -1.49 -14.32 -12.49
N THR A 258 -0.51 -14.32 -13.37
CA THR A 258 0.40 -15.46 -13.59
C THR A 258 1.83 -14.99 -13.80
N CYS A 259 2.81 -15.77 -13.26
CA CYS A 259 4.21 -15.56 -13.60
C CYS A 259 4.55 -16.23 -14.94
N MET A 260 4.77 -15.43 -15.95
CA MET A 260 5.27 -15.91 -17.24
C MET A 260 6.67 -15.36 -17.48
N ARG A 261 7.69 -16.24 -17.41
CA ARG A 261 9.09 -15.89 -17.72
C ARG A 261 9.35 -15.92 -19.22
N ARG A 262 8.54 -15.15 -19.94
CA ARG A 262 8.67 -14.93 -21.39
C ARG A 262 8.12 -13.57 -21.77
N CYS A 263 8.62 -12.99 -22.85
CA CYS A 263 8.05 -11.76 -23.40
C CYS A 263 6.64 -12.04 -23.93
N GLN A 264 5.70 -11.17 -23.54
CA GLN A 264 4.29 -11.22 -23.99
C GLN A 264 4.10 -10.44 -25.29
N ASN A 265 4.95 -9.44 -25.53
CA ASN A 265 4.94 -8.68 -26.76
C ASN A 265 5.60 -9.51 -27.87
N ILE A 266 4.80 -9.95 -28.85
CA ILE A 266 5.24 -10.80 -29.95
C ILE A 266 6.21 -10.11 -30.93
N TYR A 267 6.25 -8.79 -30.90
CA TYR A 267 7.16 -7.98 -31.73
C TYR A 267 8.49 -7.69 -31.04
N TYR A 268 8.62 -8.05 -29.75
CA TYR A 268 9.85 -7.83 -28.99
C TYR A 268 10.91 -8.87 -29.37
N GLN A 269 12.11 -8.41 -29.70
CA GLN A 269 13.12 -9.26 -30.33
C GLN A 269 14.00 -10.02 -29.34
N GLN A 270 14.15 -9.50 -28.12
CA GLN A 270 14.98 -10.13 -27.09
C GLN A 270 14.19 -11.19 -26.32
N LYS A 271 14.90 -12.20 -25.80
CA LYS A 271 14.30 -13.15 -24.89
C LYS A 271 14.17 -12.56 -23.48
N TYR A 272 13.26 -13.09 -22.71
CA TYR A 272 12.98 -12.65 -21.35
C TYR A 272 14.24 -12.58 -20.46
N GLU A 273 15.10 -13.61 -20.49
CA GLU A 273 16.31 -13.63 -19.66
C GLU A 273 17.41 -12.69 -20.18
N GLU A 274 17.41 -12.38 -21.46
CA GLU A 274 18.35 -11.45 -22.09
C GLU A 274 17.96 -9.98 -21.87
N ASP A 275 16.69 -9.74 -21.56
CA ASP A 275 16.11 -8.42 -21.31
C ASP A 275 16.12 -8.01 -19.82
N LYS A 276 16.79 -8.80 -18.97
CA LYS A 276 16.88 -8.49 -17.54
C LYS A 276 17.82 -7.33 -17.24
N HIS A 277 17.30 -6.34 -16.56
CA HIS A 277 18.05 -5.18 -16.03
C HIS A 277 18.07 -5.26 -14.51
N PHE A 278 19.20 -4.92 -13.91
CA PHE A 278 19.43 -5.06 -12.47
C PHE A 278 19.81 -3.71 -11.84
N ALA A 279 19.40 -3.52 -10.60
CA ALA A 279 19.93 -2.47 -9.74
C ALA A 279 21.07 -2.99 -8.87
N THR A 280 21.82 -2.08 -8.26
CA THR A 280 22.93 -2.43 -7.37
C THR A 280 22.43 -2.77 -5.97
N PHE A 281 21.53 -1.94 -5.40
CA PHE A 281 20.95 -2.13 -4.06
C PHE A 281 19.63 -1.36 -3.93
N ALA A 282 18.83 -1.76 -2.91
CA ALA A 282 17.58 -1.13 -2.58
C ALA A 282 17.54 -0.77 -1.09
N TYR A 283 16.91 0.35 -0.74
CA TYR A 283 16.86 0.83 0.64
C TYR A 283 15.62 1.68 0.89
N SER A 284 15.31 1.87 2.17
CA SER A 284 14.19 2.68 2.63
C SER A 284 14.65 4.03 3.16
N MET A 285 13.83 5.06 2.92
CA MET A 285 13.99 6.41 3.50
C MET A 285 13.18 6.59 4.80
N TYR A 286 12.51 5.54 5.30
CA TYR A 286 11.63 5.64 6.46
C TYR A 286 12.32 6.27 7.68
N PRO A 287 11.67 7.20 8.41
CA PRO A 287 12.32 7.98 9.48
C PRO A 287 12.70 7.18 10.71
N ARG A 288 12.33 5.94 10.82
CA ARG A 288 12.71 5.03 11.91
C ARG A 288 13.25 3.74 11.33
N SER A 289 14.23 3.13 12.00
CA SER A 289 14.59 1.76 11.69
C SER A 289 13.33 0.91 11.74
N MET A 290 12.96 0.32 10.61
CA MET A 290 11.74 -0.51 10.57
C MET A 290 11.95 -1.74 11.43
N THR A 291 11.01 -2.02 12.31
CA THR A 291 10.97 -3.27 13.04
C THR A 291 9.90 -4.15 12.41
N VAL A 292 10.30 -5.16 11.69
CA VAL A 292 9.37 -6.10 11.05
C VAL A 292 9.40 -7.42 11.81
N SER A 293 8.23 -7.89 12.17
CA SER A 293 8.02 -9.22 12.69
C SER A 293 6.94 -9.90 11.87
N ALA A 294 7.19 -11.09 11.39
CA ALA A 294 6.21 -11.87 10.64
C ALA A 294 5.07 -12.37 11.53
N ASP A 295 5.35 -12.62 12.80
CA ASP A 295 4.45 -13.20 13.80
C ASP A 295 4.38 -12.42 15.12
N GLY A 296 5.09 -11.30 15.24
CA GLY A 296 5.21 -10.53 16.47
C GLY A 296 6.25 -11.04 17.46
N SER A 297 6.90 -12.18 17.21
CA SER A 297 7.81 -12.85 18.15
C SER A 297 9.27 -12.42 18.02
N SER A 298 9.73 -12.06 16.83
CA SER A 298 11.06 -11.53 16.60
C SER A 298 11.03 -10.20 15.84
N ARG A 299 11.70 -9.20 16.40
CA ARG A 299 11.79 -7.87 15.79
C ARG A 299 13.15 -7.71 15.13
N VAL A 300 13.21 -7.79 13.81
CA VAL A 300 14.43 -7.48 13.06
C VAL A 300 14.46 -6.00 12.74
N LYS A 301 15.51 -5.31 13.19
CA LYS A 301 15.74 -3.90 12.89
C LYS A 301 16.28 -3.78 11.46
N VAL A 302 15.53 -3.14 10.56
CA VAL A 302 15.99 -2.82 9.21
C VAL A 302 16.56 -1.43 9.20
N PRO A 303 17.80 -1.24 8.79
CA PRO A 303 18.37 0.08 8.63
C PRO A 303 17.65 0.85 7.51
N THR A 304 17.57 2.17 7.70
CA THR A 304 17.03 3.10 6.71
C THR A 304 17.95 4.30 6.59
N VAL A 305 17.86 5.06 5.50
CA VAL A 305 18.71 6.25 5.31
C VAL A 305 18.46 7.29 6.40
N VAL A 306 17.20 7.65 6.65
CA VAL A 306 16.89 8.60 7.72
C VAL A 306 17.20 8.02 9.09
N GLY A 307 16.99 6.72 9.29
CA GLY A 307 17.38 6.01 10.52
C GLY A 307 18.88 6.08 10.80
N TYR A 308 19.72 5.97 9.77
CA TYR A 308 21.16 6.17 9.88
C TYR A 308 21.51 7.58 10.38
N PHE A 309 20.91 8.63 9.80
CA PHE A 309 21.17 10.00 10.24
C PHE A 309 20.64 10.27 11.65
N ASN A 310 19.52 9.68 12.06
CA ASN A 310 19.04 9.74 13.44
C ASN A 310 20.06 9.13 14.44
N GLU A 311 20.61 7.97 14.11
CA GLU A 311 21.61 7.30 14.95
C GLU A 311 22.91 8.10 15.03
N LYS A 312 23.35 8.67 13.91
CA LYS A 312 24.53 9.50 13.83
C LYS A 312 24.39 10.80 14.62
N ALA A 313 23.23 11.44 14.57
CA ALA A 313 22.92 12.65 15.33
C ALA A 313 22.73 12.38 16.85
N GLY A 314 22.51 11.11 17.24
CA GLY A 314 22.20 10.73 18.62
C GLY A 314 20.80 11.13 19.09
N THR A 315 20.02 11.78 18.23
CA THR A 315 18.62 12.21 18.46
C THR A 315 17.82 12.04 17.18
N PRO A 316 16.51 11.79 17.27
CA PRO A 316 15.66 11.81 16.08
C PRO A 316 15.73 13.18 15.40
N LEU A 317 15.91 13.17 14.08
CA LEU A 317 15.79 14.38 13.26
C LEU A 317 14.37 14.95 13.41
N ASN A 318 14.28 16.29 13.44
CA ASN A 318 12.98 16.94 13.36
C ASN A 318 12.38 16.81 11.96
N THR A 319 11.11 17.15 11.81
CA THR A 319 10.36 17.02 10.55
C THR A 319 11.05 17.69 9.35
N THR A 320 11.63 18.87 9.53
CA THR A 320 12.35 19.59 8.47
C THR A 320 13.64 18.88 8.09
N GLU A 321 14.42 18.45 9.08
CA GLU A 321 15.70 17.77 8.85
C GLU A 321 15.52 16.46 8.08
N TYR A 322 14.58 15.60 8.49
CA TYR A 322 14.39 14.35 7.74
C TYR A 322 13.80 14.58 6.35
N ARG A 323 12.93 15.58 6.15
CA ARG A 323 12.45 15.96 4.81
C ARG A 323 13.58 16.48 3.94
N ASN A 324 14.55 17.18 4.52
CA ASN A 324 15.74 17.61 3.78
C ASN A 324 16.59 16.41 3.34
N VAL A 325 16.71 15.34 4.16
CA VAL A 325 17.35 14.09 3.74
C VAL A 325 16.66 13.51 2.51
N ILE A 326 15.32 13.45 2.49
CA ILE A 326 14.55 12.97 1.33
C ILE A 326 14.74 13.87 0.10
N LYS A 327 14.73 15.21 0.29
CA LYS A 327 14.97 16.16 -0.81
C LYS A 327 16.37 15.98 -1.42
N LYS A 328 17.39 15.80 -0.58
CA LYS A 328 18.76 15.52 -1.03
C LYS A 328 18.85 14.24 -1.84
N GLU A 329 18.21 13.19 -1.34
CA GLU A 329 18.09 11.90 -2.04
C GLU A 329 17.50 12.08 -3.44
N ILE A 330 16.36 12.77 -3.55
CA ILE A 330 15.73 13.01 -4.85
C ILE A 330 16.59 13.91 -5.74
N ALA A 331 17.22 14.94 -5.19
CA ALA A 331 18.05 15.89 -5.96
C ALA A 331 19.32 15.24 -6.52
N LEU A 332 19.89 14.27 -5.80
CA LEU A 332 21.12 13.58 -6.18
C LEU A 332 20.84 12.40 -7.12
N TYR A 333 19.86 11.58 -6.79
CA TYR A 333 19.70 10.25 -7.38
C TYR A 333 18.38 10.05 -8.14
N GLY A 334 17.41 10.96 -7.99
CA GLY A 334 16.14 10.88 -8.70
C GLY A 334 14.95 10.44 -7.87
N PRO A 335 13.80 10.19 -8.53
CA PRO A 335 12.54 9.86 -7.90
C PRO A 335 12.60 8.69 -6.92
N THR A 336 11.71 8.72 -5.93
CA THR A 336 11.51 7.66 -4.95
C THR A 336 10.02 7.33 -4.84
N THR A 337 9.66 6.26 -4.13
CA THR A 337 8.26 5.97 -3.82
C THR A 337 7.81 6.75 -2.58
N MET A 338 6.51 7.00 -2.48
CA MET A 338 5.87 7.60 -1.31
C MET A 338 4.54 6.86 -1.04
N ALA A 339 4.31 6.47 0.20
CA ALA A 339 3.06 5.83 0.62
C ALA A 339 2.25 6.78 1.52
N PHE A 340 0.93 6.82 1.33
CA PHE A 340 0.04 7.64 2.14
C PHE A 340 -1.38 7.07 2.17
N PRO A 341 -2.18 7.38 3.21
CA PRO A 341 -3.59 7.02 3.25
C PRO A 341 -4.39 7.94 2.33
N VAL A 342 -5.18 7.35 1.45
CA VAL A 342 -6.03 8.06 0.48
C VAL A 342 -7.42 8.24 1.09
N PRO A 343 -7.83 9.48 1.39
CA PRO A 343 -9.21 9.77 1.71
C PRO A 343 -10.06 9.84 0.44
N GLU A 344 -11.38 9.65 0.58
CA GLU A 344 -12.30 9.60 -0.57
C GLU A 344 -12.28 10.88 -1.42
N GLU A 345 -12.09 12.05 -0.80
CA GLU A 345 -12.01 13.32 -1.51
C GLU A 345 -10.78 13.42 -2.41
N PHE A 346 -9.66 12.77 -2.06
CA PHE A 346 -8.47 12.75 -2.91
C PHE A 346 -8.72 12.12 -4.29
N LEU A 347 -9.61 11.14 -4.35
CA LEU A 347 -9.97 10.49 -5.61
C LEU A 347 -10.61 11.45 -6.62
N HIS A 348 -11.04 12.61 -6.17
CA HIS A 348 -11.60 13.71 -6.98
C HIS A 348 -10.62 14.87 -7.22
N TYR A 349 -9.39 14.77 -6.75
CA TYR A 349 -8.39 15.83 -6.96
C TYR A 349 -8.22 16.17 -8.43
N SER A 350 -8.11 17.46 -8.75
CA SER A 350 -7.87 17.94 -10.11
C SER A 350 -6.70 18.92 -10.23
N SER A 351 -6.51 19.81 -9.25
CA SER A 351 -5.40 20.79 -9.27
C SER A 351 -5.21 21.45 -7.91
N GLY A 352 -4.10 22.19 -7.73
CA GLY A 352 -3.76 22.90 -6.50
C GLY A 352 -2.95 22.01 -5.54
N VAL A 353 -2.82 22.43 -4.28
CA VAL A 353 -2.11 21.69 -3.24
C VAL A 353 -3.12 20.97 -2.35
N PHE A 354 -3.18 19.63 -2.49
CA PHE A 354 -4.12 18.80 -1.74
C PHE A 354 -3.88 18.90 -0.23
N ARG A 355 -4.98 19.09 0.49
CA ARG A 355 -5.13 18.91 1.94
C ARG A 355 -6.43 18.16 2.19
N PRO A 356 -6.51 17.24 3.17
CA PRO A 356 -7.77 16.63 3.54
C PRO A 356 -8.83 17.69 3.89
N TYR A 357 -10.05 17.51 3.38
CA TYR A 357 -11.15 18.41 3.65
C TYR A 357 -12.51 17.68 3.64
N PRO A 358 -13.34 17.85 4.69
CA PRO A 358 -13.03 18.48 5.96
C PRO A 358 -11.97 17.73 6.76
N ILE A 359 -11.28 18.39 7.71
CA ILE A 359 -10.26 17.75 8.54
C ILE A 359 -10.90 16.76 9.51
N ASP A 360 -12.07 17.12 10.06
CA ASP A 360 -12.82 16.27 10.99
C ASP A 360 -13.29 14.98 10.29
N GLY A 361 -13.15 13.85 11.00
CA GLY A 361 -13.54 12.54 10.47
C GLY A 361 -12.65 12.03 9.34
N PHE A 362 -11.42 12.53 9.20
CA PHE A 362 -10.47 12.09 8.16
C PHE A 362 -10.23 10.58 8.17
N ASP A 363 -10.03 9.99 9.36
CA ASP A 363 -9.75 8.56 9.49
C ASP A 363 -10.91 7.69 8.98
N ASP A 364 -12.15 8.16 9.10
CA ASP A 364 -13.35 7.46 8.61
C ASP A 364 -13.49 7.53 7.08
N ARG A 365 -12.81 8.47 6.44
CA ARG A 365 -12.84 8.66 4.98
C ARG A 365 -11.68 8.00 4.25
N ILE A 366 -10.70 7.42 4.96
CA ILE A 366 -9.61 6.67 4.34
C ILE A 366 -10.18 5.45 3.60
N VAL A 367 -9.95 5.41 2.30
CA VAL A 367 -10.40 4.32 1.40
C VAL A 367 -9.37 3.19 1.39
N TYR A 368 -8.10 3.53 1.20
CA TYR A 368 -6.98 2.59 1.17
C TYR A 368 -5.63 3.33 1.35
N TRP A 369 -4.56 2.56 1.57
CA TRP A 369 -3.20 3.05 1.48
C TRP A 369 -2.71 2.95 0.04
N HIS A 370 -2.00 3.97 -0.42
CA HIS A 370 -1.57 4.10 -1.80
C HIS A 370 -0.08 4.40 -1.89
N VAL A 371 0.55 3.87 -2.94
CA VAL A 371 1.96 4.13 -3.25
C VAL A 371 2.04 4.88 -4.57
N VAL A 372 2.78 5.97 -4.58
CA VAL A 372 3.00 6.85 -5.74
C VAL A 372 4.48 7.09 -5.96
N ARG A 373 4.82 7.68 -7.08
CA ARG A 373 6.18 8.08 -7.40
C ARG A 373 6.38 9.56 -7.04
N LEU A 374 7.24 9.82 -6.06
CA LEU A 374 7.62 11.17 -5.60
C LEU A 374 8.73 11.71 -6.51
N ILE A 375 8.48 12.82 -7.19
CA ILE A 375 9.36 13.40 -8.21
C ILE A 375 9.87 14.79 -7.86
N GLY A 376 9.45 15.37 -6.73
CA GLY A 376 9.91 16.71 -6.36
C GLY A 376 9.12 17.33 -5.23
N TRP A 377 9.32 18.62 -5.06
CA TRP A 377 8.70 19.43 -4.02
C TRP A 377 8.61 20.90 -4.44
N GLY A 378 7.91 21.71 -3.67
CA GLY A 378 7.85 23.15 -3.85
C GLY A 378 7.13 23.87 -2.73
N GLU A 379 6.99 25.16 -2.94
CA GLU A 379 6.26 26.09 -2.10
C GLU A 379 5.11 26.69 -2.92
N ALA A 380 3.92 26.71 -2.36
CA ALA A 380 2.74 27.32 -2.97
C ALA A 380 2.67 28.82 -2.67
N ASP A 381 1.80 29.57 -3.36
CA ASP A 381 1.65 31.02 -3.21
C ASP A 381 1.25 31.43 -1.78
N ASP A 382 0.61 30.53 -1.02
CA ASP A 382 0.24 30.74 0.39
C ASP A 382 1.39 30.42 1.36
N GLY A 383 2.60 30.11 0.85
CA GLY A 383 3.78 29.72 1.63
C GLY A 383 3.76 28.27 2.13
N SER A 384 2.76 27.48 1.78
CA SER A 384 2.70 26.10 2.18
C SER A 384 3.62 25.21 1.32
N HIS A 385 4.31 24.27 1.98
CA HIS A 385 5.18 23.31 1.30
C HIS A 385 4.39 22.09 0.80
N TYR A 386 4.79 21.58 -0.36
CA TYR A 386 4.18 20.39 -0.94
C TYR A 386 5.20 19.40 -1.51
N TRP A 387 4.83 18.14 -1.53
CA TRP A 387 5.43 17.12 -2.37
C TRP A 387 4.77 17.08 -3.75
N LEU A 388 5.57 16.90 -4.79
CA LEU A 388 5.13 16.72 -6.18
C LEU A 388 5.24 15.24 -6.55
N ALA A 389 4.13 14.61 -6.93
CA ALA A 389 4.11 13.18 -7.20
C ALA A 389 3.34 12.82 -8.47
N VAL A 390 3.76 11.72 -9.11
CA VAL A 390 3.06 11.09 -10.24
C VAL A 390 2.19 9.96 -9.69
N ASN A 391 0.89 10.03 -9.98
CA ASN A 391 -0.08 9.01 -9.62
C ASN A 391 -0.16 7.88 -10.66
N SER A 392 -0.84 6.81 -10.30
CA SER A 392 -1.09 5.63 -11.15
C SER A 392 -2.56 5.47 -11.57
N PHE A 393 -3.28 6.59 -11.76
CA PHE A 393 -4.69 6.61 -12.19
C PHE A 393 -4.88 7.10 -13.64
N GLY A 394 -3.78 7.19 -14.41
CA GLY A 394 -3.79 7.70 -15.78
C GLY A 394 -3.86 9.23 -15.86
N ARG A 395 -3.66 9.75 -17.08
CA ARG A 395 -3.57 11.21 -17.35
C ARG A 395 -4.90 11.96 -17.21
N HIS A 396 -6.04 11.26 -17.19
CA HIS A 396 -7.36 11.88 -17.03
C HIS A 396 -7.70 12.24 -15.58
N TRP A 397 -6.92 11.76 -14.63
CA TRP A 397 -7.02 12.10 -13.22
C TRP A 397 -6.01 13.20 -12.84
N GLY A 398 -6.38 14.04 -11.87
CA GLY A 398 -5.52 15.07 -11.33
C GLY A 398 -5.06 16.11 -12.36
N ASP A 399 -3.91 16.70 -12.13
CA ASP A 399 -3.26 17.58 -13.11
C ASP A 399 -2.42 16.75 -14.10
N ASN A 400 -3.09 16.22 -15.13
CA ASN A 400 -2.49 15.29 -16.10
C ASN A 400 -1.80 14.07 -15.46
N GLY A 401 -2.37 13.54 -14.38
CA GLY A 401 -1.86 12.40 -13.64
C GLY A 401 -0.85 12.72 -12.56
N VAL A 402 -0.55 14.01 -12.36
CA VAL A 402 0.33 14.50 -11.32
C VAL A 402 -0.48 15.21 -10.23
N PHE A 403 0.04 15.26 -9.02
CA PHE A 403 -0.58 15.99 -7.93
C PHE A 403 0.46 16.62 -6.99
N LYS A 404 0.00 17.61 -6.25
CA LYS A 404 0.73 18.24 -5.16
C LYS A 404 0.01 17.91 -3.85
N ILE A 405 0.74 17.46 -2.85
CA ILE A 405 0.19 17.16 -1.53
C ILE A 405 0.94 17.97 -0.47
N ASN A 406 0.20 18.63 0.40
CA ASN A 406 0.78 19.43 1.47
C ASN A 406 1.60 18.56 2.42
N THR A 407 2.83 18.98 2.74
CA THR A 407 3.76 18.19 3.55
C THR A 407 3.30 17.99 4.99
N ASP A 408 2.54 18.94 5.55
CA ASP A 408 2.16 18.93 6.96
C ASP A 408 0.77 18.31 7.20
N ALA A 409 -0.08 18.30 6.16
CA ALA A 409 -1.48 17.93 6.29
C ALA A 409 -1.72 16.49 6.76
N MET A 410 -0.76 15.59 6.54
CA MET A 410 -0.87 14.18 6.91
C MET A 410 0.36 13.69 7.69
N GLU A 411 1.04 14.60 8.40
CA GLU A 411 2.27 14.31 9.15
C GLU A 411 2.11 13.15 10.14
N LYS A 412 0.97 13.04 10.82
CA LYS A 412 0.68 11.94 11.75
C LYS A 412 0.72 10.56 11.10
N TYR A 413 0.55 10.46 9.78
CA TYR A 413 0.58 9.20 9.02
C TYR A 413 1.95 8.88 8.45
N GLY A 414 2.93 9.79 8.60
CA GLY A 414 4.28 9.60 8.08
C GLY A 414 4.29 9.43 6.58
N LEU A 415 3.90 10.46 5.85
CA LEU A 415 3.84 10.48 4.38
C LEU A 415 5.14 10.06 3.68
N GLU A 416 6.23 10.18 4.39
CA GLU A 416 7.58 10.01 3.87
C GLU A 416 8.05 8.54 3.98
N TYR A 417 7.16 7.56 3.71
CA TYR A 417 7.52 6.14 3.57
C TYR A 417 8.06 5.85 2.18
N GLU A 418 9.27 6.31 1.90
CA GLU A 418 9.88 6.13 0.60
C GLU A 418 10.80 4.93 0.55
N THR A 419 10.90 4.37 -0.64
CA THR A 419 11.93 3.41 -0.99
C THR A 419 12.67 3.89 -2.23
N ALA A 420 13.94 3.60 -2.29
CA ALA A 420 14.78 4.02 -3.39
C ALA A 420 15.76 2.93 -3.80
N VAL A 421 16.27 3.02 -5.04
CA VAL A 421 17.26 2.09 -5.61
C VAL A 421 18.33 2.88 -6.36
N VAL A 422 19.57 2.48 -6.19
CA VAL A 422 20.72 3.07 -6.90
C VAL A 422 21.41 2.02 -7.77
#